data_12ca45fa1d2a87f649560d957268f4a4
#
_entry.id   12ca45fa1d2a87f649560d957268f4a4
#
_cell.length_a   1.000
_cell.length_b   1.000
_cell.length_c   1.000
_cell.angle_alpha   90.00
_cell.angle_beta   90.00
_cell.angle_gamma   90.00
#
_symmetry.space_group_name_H-M   'P 1'
#
loop_
_entity.id
_entity.type
_entity.pdbx_description
1 polymer ?
#
loop_
_entity_poly.entity_id
_entity_poly.type
_entity_poly.pdbx_seq_one_letter_code
_entity_poly.pdbx_strand_id
1 'polypeptide(L)'
;ITKTEAKHIVDYLHKNENRSRYQKEIKTIKSNVKDDEKADSQVGEITDKKGKPIITVSRNGVKALIFEKLAFTPHYRTVYMKSLNNKANYGYQNDGKEEKAIVNSKTAKLGQFIVGDYDIPTTKTFDKSEVGNDDSVDGYLHINTDEADKDGKVFAKEKFEQSWFKVNLKNTSQLDNNYRLYLDDDEVDFKKNKVY
;
A
#
# COMPACT_ATOMS: atom_id res chain seq x y z
N ILE A 1 0.43 -18.44 0.18
CA ILE A 1 -0.42 -17.30 0.55
C ILE A 1 -1.19 -17.65 1.82
N THR A 2 -1.48 -16.67 2.64
CA THR A 2 -2.26 -16.82 3.86
C THR A 2 -3.76 -16.87 3.55
N LYS A 3 -4.58 -17.25 4.57
CA LYS A 3 -6.04 -17.20 4.42
C LYS A 3 -6.55 -15.76 4.18
N THR A 4 -5.92 -14.80 4.82
CA THR A 4 -6.24 -13.38 4.68
C THR A 4 -5.97 -12.89 3.26
N GLU A 5 -4.79 -13.19 2.72
CA GLU A 5 -4.43 -12.86 1.34
C GLU A 5 -5.35 -13.55 0.32
N ALA A 6 -5.66 -14.82 0.53
CA ALA A 6 -6.61 -15.53 -0.33
C ALA A 6 -7.99 -14.87 -0.31
N LYS A 7 -8.45 -14.41 0.86
CA LYS A 7 -9.72 -13.67 0.97
C LYS A 7 -9.67 -12.36 0.17
N HIS A 8 -8.59 -11.58 0.26
CA HIS A 8 -8.44 -10.34 -0.52
C HIS A 8 -8.50 -10.59 -2.02
N ILE A 9 -7.85 -11.64 -2.53
CA ILE A 9 -7.96 -12.04 -3.94
C ILE A 9 -9.41 -12.35 -4.30
N VAL A 10 -10.09 -13.18 -3.51
CA VAL A 10 -11.47 -13.59 -3.78
C VAL A 10 -12.39 -12.37 -3.77
N ASP A 11 -12.29 -11.51 -2.77
CA ASP A 11 -13.10 -10.28 -2.67
C ASP A 11 -12.84 -9.35 -3.88
N TYR A 12 -11.58 -9.22 -4.30
CA TYR A 12 -11.22 -8.45 -5.49
C TYR A 12 -11.84 -9.02 -6.77
N LEU A 13 -11.72 -10.32 -6.98
CA LEU A 13 -12.23 -10.98 -8.19
C LEU A 13 -13.75 -11.01 -8.27
N HIS A 14 -14.44 -11.00 -7.13
CA HIS A 14 -15.90 -10.96 -7.07
C HIS A 14 -16.51 -9.57 -7.26
N LYS A 15 -15.72 -8.49 -7.28
CA LYS A 15 -16.22 -7.17 -7.64
C LYS A 15 -16.85 -7.22 -9.06
N ASN A 16 -17.99 -6.59 -9.25
CA ASN A 16 -18.74 -6.64 -10.52
C ASN A 16 -17.87 -6.29 -11.73
N GLU A 17 -16.99 -5.30 -11.59
CA GLU A 17 -16.07 -4.84 -12.63
C GLU A 17 -15.02 -5.86 -13.04
N ASN A 18 -14.67 -6.81 -12.16
CA ASN A 18 -13.63 -7.82 -12.38
C ASN A 18 -14.20 -9.16 -12.84
N ARG A 19 -15.48 -9.43 -12.53
CA ARG A 19 -16.11 -10.74 -12.67
C ARG A 19 -16.05 -11.32 -14.09
N SER A 20 -16.37 -10.50 -15.09
CA SER A 20 -16.39 -10.94 -16.49
C SER A 20 -14.98 -11.35 -16.99
N ARG A 21 -13.96 -10.53 -16.66
CA ARG A 21 -12.56 -10.82 -16.99
C ARG A 21 -12.09 -12.11 -16.31
N TYR A 22 -12.31 -12.22 -15.02
CA TYR A 22 -11.95 -13.41 -14.23
C TYR A 22 -12.58 -14.68 -14.81
N GLN A 23 -13.88 -14.67 -15.15
CA GLN A 23 -14.56 -15.82 -15.73
C GLN A 23 -13.96 -16.24 -17.08
N LYS A 24 -13.55 -15.26 -17.91
CA LYS A 24 -12.90 -15.54 -19.21
C LYS A 24 -11.50 -16.16 -18.98
N GLU A 25 -10.70 -15.59 -18.08
CA GLU A 25 -9.36 -16.08 -17.76
C GLU A 25 -9.41 -17.52 -17.20
N ILE A 26 -10.34 -17.83 -16.31
CA ILE A 26 -10.55 -19.18 -15.79
C ILE A 26 -10.94 -20.18 -16.89
N LYS A 27 -11.77 -19.78 -17.85
CA LYS A 27 -12.11 -20.64 -18.99
C LYS A 27 -10.86 -20.95 -19.82
N THR A 28 -10.04 -19.95 -20.09
CA THR A 28 -8.77 -20.11 -20.82
C THR A 28 -7.81 -21.05 -20.08
N ILE A 29 -7.62 -20.84 -18.77
CA ILE A 29 -6.78 -21.70 -17.93
C ILE A 29 -7.30 -23.15 -17.97
N LYS A 30 -8.61 -23.36 -17.82
CA LYS A 30 -9.20 -24.71 -17.88
C LYS A 30 -9.01 -25.38 -19.25
N SER A 31 -9.03 -24.62 -20.33
CA SER A 31 -8.76 -25.14 -21.68
C SER A 31 -7.30 -25.55 -21.81
N ASN A 32 -6.38 -24.68 -21.36
CA ASN A 32 -4.94 -24.93 -21.46
C ASN A 32 -4.47 -26.08 -20.57
N VAL A 33 -5.12 -26.32 -19.42
CA VAL A 33 -4.85 -27.48 -18.55
C VAL A 33 -5.14 -28.80 -19.26
N LYS A 34 -6.14 -28.83 -20.16
CA LYS A 34 -6.52 -30.04 -20.89
C LYS A 34 -5.62 -30.33 -22.09
N ASP A 35 -4.74 -29.42 -22.46
CA ASP A 35 -3.83 -29.55 -23.58
C ASP A 35 -2.52 -30.19 -23.08
N ASP A 36 -2.36 -31.49 -23.32
CA ASP A 36 -1.28 -32.34 -22.79
C ASP A 36 0.09 -32.09 -23.43
N GLU A 37 0.19 -31.26 -24.48
CA GLU A 37 1.43 -31.11 -25.24
C GLU A 37 2.50 -30.26 -24.56
N LYS A 38 2.22 -29.61 -23.41
CA LYS A 38 3.12 -28.65 -22.76
C LYS A 38 3.35 -28.94 -21.30
N ALA A 39 4.10 -30.01 -20.99
CA ALA A 39 4.63 -30.20 -19.64
C ALA A 39 5.48 -28.99 -19.21
N ASP A 40 5.40 -28.58 -17.94
CA ASP A 40 6.17 -27.48 -17.31
C ASP A 40 5.96 -26.06 -17.86
N SER A 41 4.90 -25.81 -18.61
CA SER A 41 4.61 -24.48 -19.14
C SER A 41 3.61 -23.72 -18.26
N GLN A 42 3.68 -22.39 -18.32
CA GLN A 42 2.66 -21.51 -17.77
C GLN A 42 1.31 -21.80 -18.45
N VAL A 43 0.31 -22.13 -17.64
CA VAL A 43 -1.03 -22.48 -18.10
C VAL A 43 -1.88 -21.26 -18.36
N GLY A 44 -1.65 -20.21 -17.57
CA GLY A 44 -2.33 -18.92 -17.72
C GLY A 44 -2.16 -18.02 -16.51
N GLU A 45 -2.82 -16.89 -16.58
CA GLU A 45 -2.78 -15.87 -15.53
C GLU A 45 -4.18 -15.38 -15.19
N ILE A 46 -4.36 -14.99 -13.94
CA ILE A 46 -5.46 -14.15 -13.48
C ILE A 46 -4.90 -12.75 -13.30
N THR A 47 -5.52 -11.75 -13.93
CA THR A 47 -4.98 -10.40 -14.00
C THR A 47 -5.86 -9.36 -13.30
N ASP A 48 -5.25 -8.22 -12.94
CA ASP A 48 -5.99 -7.03 -12.52
C ASP A 48 -6.61 -6.29 -13.73
N LYS A 49 -7.35 -5.20 -13.47
CA LYS A 49 -8.01 -4.41 -14.53
C LYS A 49 -7.03 -3.74 -15.51
N LYS A 50 -5.74 -3.68 -15.19
CA LYS A 50 -4.66 -3.16 -16.04
C LYS A 50 -3.90 -4.26 -16.77
N GLY A 51 -4.34 -5.52 -16.65
CA GLY A 51 -3.70 -6.68 -17.23
C GLY A 51 -2.42 -7.15 -16.51
N LYS A 52 -2.15 -6.65 -15.28
CA LYS A 52 -1.01 -7.12 -14.50
C LYS A 52 -1.38 -8.42 -13.77
N PRO A 53 -0.48 -9.43 -13.72
CA PRO A 53 -0.78 -10.70 -13.07
C PRO A 53 -1.07 -10.51 -11.57
N ILE A 54 -2.11 -11.20 -11.10
CA ILE A 54 -2.46 -11.41 -9.70
C ILE A 54 -1.98 -12.79 -9.27
N ILE A 55 -2.27 -13.79 -10.10
CA ILE A 55 -1.85 -15.17 -9.91
C ILE A 55 -1.41 -15.71 -11.26
N THR A 56 -0.21 -16.30 -11.30
CA THR A 56 0.22 -17.14 -12.41
C THR A 56 -0.07 -18.60 -12.08
N VAL A 57 -0.65 -19.33 -13.04
CA VAL A 57 -0.92 -20.76 -12.94
C VAL A 57 0.02 -21.49 -13.87
N SER A 58 0.78 -22.44 -13.33
CA SER A 58 1.73 -23.24 -14.08
C SER A 58 1.59 -24.72 -13.74
N ARG A 59 2.06 -25.61 -14.61
CA ARG A 59 2.20 -27.04 -14.35
C ARG A 59 3.42 -27.25 -13.46
N ASN A 60 3.29 -28.06 -12.43
CA ASN A 60 4.38 -28.39 -11.51
C ASN A 60 4.57 -29.90 -11.42
N GLY A 61 4.86 -30.52 -12.56
CA GLY A 61 5.08 -31.95 -12.67
C GLY A 61 3.83 -32.82 -12.49
N VAL A 62 4.00 -34.14 -12.57
CA VAL A 62 2.92 -35.13 -12.44
C VAL A 62 2.95 -35.73 -11.04
N LYS A 63 1.83 -35.74 -10.33
CA LYS A 63 1.67 -36.46 -9.06
C LYS A 63 1.03 -37.82 -9.35
N ALA A 64 1.76 -38.90 -8.97
CA ALA A 64 1.25 -40.28 -9.04
C ALA A 64 0.77 -40.73 -10.44
N LEU A 65 1.53 -40.42 -11.50
CA LEU A 65 1.34 -40.88 -12.88
C LEU A 65 0.02 -40.49 -13.58
N ILE A 66 -0.93 -39.85 -12.89
CA ILE A 66 -2.29 -39.64 -13.44
C ILE A 66 -2.81 -38.21 -13.25
N PHE A 67 -2.29 -37.46 -12.26
CA PHE A 67 -2.80 -36.12 -11.96
C PHE A 67 -1.72 -35.05 -12.12
N GLU A 68 -1.97 -34.10 -12.99
CA GLU A 68 -1.16 -32.89 -13.08
C GLU A 68 -1.27 -32.06 -11.80
N LYS A 69 -0.12 -31.65 -11.29
CA LYS A 69 -0.06 -30.73 -10.17
C LYS A 69 0.06 -29.30 -10.68
N LEU A 70 -0.94 -28.48 -10.40
CA LEU A 70 -0.89 -27.07 -10.68
C LEU A 70 -0.21 -26.30 -9.55
N ALA A 71 0.65 -25.36 -9.91
CA ALA A 71 1.22 -24.37 -9.01
C ALA A 71 0.54 -23.03 -9.23
N PHE A 72 0.26 -22.33 -8.13
CA PHE A 72 -0.34 -21.00 -8.12
C PHE A 72 0.66 -20.03 -7.49
N THR A 73 1.21 -19.15 -8.30
CA THR A 73 2.19 -18.14 -7.86
C THR A 73 1.51 -16.79 -7.72
N PRO A 74 1.36 -16.26 -6.50
CA PRO A 74 0.78 -14.94 -6.27
C PRO A 74 1.78 -13.84 -6.65
N HIS A 75 1.26 -12.71 -7.11
CA HIS A 75 2.03 -11.51 -7.42
C HIS A 75 1.66 -10.38 -6.47
N TYR A 76 2.68 -9.81 -5.84
CA TYR A 76 2.53 -8.72 -4.87
C TYR A 76 2.77 -7.36 -5.53
N ARG A 77 2.15 -6.34 -4.95
CA ARG A 77 2.36 -4.93 -5.29
C ARG A 77 3.17 -4.28 -4.19
N THR A 78 4.24 -3.57 -4.56
CA THR A 78 4.95 -2.74 -3.59
C THR A 78 4.18 -1.46 -3.36
N VAL A 79 3.84 -1.22 -2.10
CA VAL A 79 3.12 -0.03 -1.66
C VAL A 79 4.09 0.93 -0.99
N TYR A 80 3.91 2.19 -1.28
CA TYR A 80 4.71 3.30 -0.77
C TYR A 80 3.85 4.27 0.02
N MET A 81 4.50 5.03 0.86
CA MET A 81 3.93 6.15 1.57
C MET A 81 4.63 7.43 1.16
N LYS A 82 3.87 8.50 0.96
CA LYS A 82 4.40 9.82 0.61
C LYS A 82 4.37 10.70 1.85
N SER A 83 5.49 11.34 2.18
CA SER A 83 5.48 12.36 3.23
C SER A 83 4.65 13.58 2.80
N LEU A 84 3.83 14.06 3.71
CA LEU A 84 3.09 15.33 3.57
C LEU A 84 3.85 16.52 4.18
N ASN A 85 5.17 16.47 4.22
CA ASN A 85 6.13 17.47 4.69
C ASN A 85 6.67 17.27 6.13
N ASN A 86 6.10 16.39 6.94
CA ASN A 86 6.58 16.13 8.29
C ASN A 86 7.18 14.74 8.40
N LYS A 87 8.16 14.59 9.27
CA LYS A 87 8.65 13.27 9.67
C LYS A 87 7.60 12.62 10.56
N ALA A 88 7.25 11.40 10.24
CA ALA A 88 6.35 10.61 11.05
C ALA A 88 6.70 9.12 10.98
N ASN A 89 6.39 8.41 12.07
CA ASN A 89 6.48 6.97 12.16
C ASN A 89 5.07 6.39 12.10
N TYR A 90 4.87 5.35 11.28
CA TYR A 90 3.60 4.66 11.11
C TYR A 90 3.76 3.24 11.62
N GLY A 91 3.05 2.89 12.70
CA GLY A 91 2.93 1.53 13.21
C GLY A 91 1.64 0.90 12.72
N TYR A 92 1.70 -0.25 12.06
CA TYR A 92 0.55 -0.94 11.49
C TYR A 92 0.76 -2.45 11.48
N GLN A 93 -0.31 -3.21 11.24
CA GLN A 93 -0.22 -4.64 11.06
C GLN A 93 -0.42 -5.03 9.60
N ASN A 94 0.47 -5.86 9.09
CA ASN A 94 0.34 -6.47 7.78
C ASN A 94 0.36 -7.99 7.93
N ASP A 95 -0.74 -8.65 7.57
CA ASP A 95 -0.92 -10.11 7.69
C ASP A 95 -0.57 -10.66 9.09
N GLY A 96 -1.01 -9.95 10.14
CA GLY A 96 -0.78 -10.31 11.54
C GLY A 96 0.62 -10.03 12.08
N LYS A 97 1.49 -9.38 11.29
CA LYS A 97 2.81 -8.92 11.72
C LYS A 97 2.81 -7.43 11.96
N GLU A 98 3.41 -7.03 13.07
CA GLU A 98 3.67 -5.61 13.31
C GLU A 98 4.74 -5.09 12.36
N GLU A 99 4.43 -4.04 11.65
CA GLU A 99 5.31 -3.36 10.70
C GLU A 99 5.43 -1.89 11.08
N LYS A 100 6.56 -1.29 10.71
CA LYS A 100 6.80 0.14 10.92
C LYS A 100 7.34 0.77 9.65
N ALA A 101 6.80 1.92 9.29
CA ALA A 101 7.32 2.75 8.22
C ALA A 101 7.73 4.12 8.77
N ILE A 102 8.96 4.54 8.46
CA ILE A 102 9.48 5.86 8.82
C ILE A 102 9.52 6.71 7.56
N VAL A 103 8.74 7.78 7.56
CA VAL A 103 8.63 8.69 6.41
C VAL A 103 9.31 10.01 6.75
N ASN A 104 10.51 10.20 6.25
CA ASN A 104 11.38 11.32 6.66
C ASN A 104 11.33 12.53 5.72
N SER A 105 11.10 12.38 4.42
CA SER A 105 11.14 13.54 3.51
C SER A 105 10.58 13.33 2.11
N LYS A 106 10.41 12.11 1.62
CA LYS A 106 9.96 11.89 0.23
C LYS A 106 8.98 10.74 0.12
N THR A 107 9.51 9.53 0.08
CA THR A 107 8.74 8.33 -0.14
C THR A 107 9.38 7.19 0.65
N ALA A 108 8.61 6.50 1.45
CA ALA A 108 9.04 5.30 2.16
C ALA A 108 8.29 4.08 1.62
N LYS A 109 8.96 2.93 1.58
CA LYS A 109 8.31 1.66 1.27
C LYS A 109 7.50 1.23 2.48
N LEU A 110 6.20 1.00 2.28
CA LEU A 110 5.31 0.47 3.30
C LEU A 110 5.41 -1.05 3.39
N GLY A 111 5.38 -1.73 2.24
CA GLY A 111 5.42 -3.20 2.20
C GLY A 111 5.01 -3.76 0.86
N GLN A 112 4.75 -5.07 0.86
CA GLN A 112 4.20 -5.79 -0.28
C GLN A 112 2.80 -6.28 0.06
N PHE A 113 1.85 -6.01 -0.81
CA PHE A 113 0.44 -6.35 -0.65
C PHE A 113 -0.06 -7.12 -1.86
N ILE A 114 -0.88 -8.12 -1.62
CA ILE A 114 -1.61 -8.77 -2.68
C ILE A 114 -2.66 -7.81 -3.23
N VAL A 115 -3.22 -8.11 -4.40
CA VAL A 115 -4.29 -7.28 -4.97
C VAL A 115 -5.46 -7.13 -3.98
N GLY A 116 -5.94 -5.91 -3.82
CA GLY A 116 -7.05 -5.61 -2.91
C GLY A 116 -7.23 -4.13 -2.63
N ASP A 117 -8.18 -3.90 -1.76
CA ASP A 117 -8.56 -2.62 -1.20
C ASP A 117 -8.51 -2.76 0.33
N TYR A 118 -7.68 -1.97 0.99
CA TYR A 118 -7.36 -2.15 2.40
C TYR A 118 -7.58 -0.84 3.15
N ASP A 119 -8.19 -0.93 4.32
CA ASP A 119 -8.11 0.09 5.36
C ASP A 119 -7.38 -0.53 6.55
N ILE A 120 -6.11 -0.17 6.73
CA ILE A 120 -5.22 -0.76 7.72
C ILE A 120 -5.18 0.15 8.95
N PRO A 121 -5.66 -0.31 10.12
CA PRO A 121 -5.51 0.42 11.37
C PRO A 121 -4.04 0.77 11.61
N THR A 122 -3.78 2.01 11.90
CA THR A 122 -2.42 2.55 11.96
C THR A 122 -2.32 3.63 13.02
N THR A 123 -1.28 3.56 13.83
CA THR A 123 -0.88 4.64 14.73
C THR A 123 0.22 5.46 14.07
N LYS A 124 -0.01 6.75 13.90
CA LYS A 124 0.96 7.72 13.40
C LYS A 124 1.55 8.48 14.58
N THR A 125 2.88 8.39 14.74
CA THR A 125 3.62 9.13 15.78
C THR A 125 4.45 10.22 15.10
N PHE A 126 4.31 11.43 15.58
CA PHE A 126 5.06 12.58 15.07
C PHE A 126 6.46 12.65 15.70
N ASP A 127 7.41 13.23 14.95
CA ASP A 127 8.71 13.56 15.51
C ASP A 127 8.57 14.79 16.42
N LYS A 128 9.10 14.70 17.64
CA LYS A 128 9.05 15.77 18.66
C LYS A 128 9.54 17.13 18.12
N SER A 129 10.55 17.13 17.27
CA SER A 129 11.06 18.35 16.62
C SER A 129 10.07 18.98 15.63
N GLU A 130 9.02 18.26 15.25
CA GLU A 130 8.04 18.72 14.27
C GLU A 130 6.79 19.32 14.92
N VAL A 131 6.38 18.81 16.09
CA VAL A 131 5.10 19.15 16.74
C VAL A 131 5.21 19.50 18.23
N GLY A 132 6.41 19.52 18.82
CA GLY A 132 6.64 19.90 20.21
C GLY A 132 6.65 18.74 21.19
N ASN A 133 5.82 17.72 21.01
CA ASN A 133 5.75 16.53 21.83
C ASN A 133 5.68 15.23 21.00
N ASP A 134 5.82 14.08 21.67
CA ASP A 134 5.76 12.76 21.03
C ASP A 134 4.28 12.31 20.87
N ASP A 135 3.45 13.17 20.30
CA ASP A 135 2.04 12.86 20.08
C ASP A 135 1.83 11.81 19.02
N SER A 136 0.81 11.02 19.23
CA SER A 136 0.37 10.02 18.27
C SER A 136 -1.12 10.17 17.99
N VAL A 137 -1.52 9.80 16.78
CA VAL A 137 -2.91 9.77 16.36
C VAL A 137 -3.22 8.41 15.71
N ASP A 138 -4.33 7.84 16.11
CA ASP A 138 -4.83 6.61 15.50
C ASP A 138 -5.72 6.93 14.30
N GLY A 139 -5.64 6.07 13.30
CA GLY A 139 -6.40 6.21 12.07
C GLY A 139 -6.18 5.02 11.15
N TYR A 140 -6.20 5.28 9.85
CA TYR A 140 -6.07 4.23 8.85
C TYR A 140 -5.14 4.64 7.72
N LEU A 141 -4.45 3.64 7.15
CA LEU A 141 -3.84 3.74 5.84
C LEU A 141 -4.76 3.06 4.83
N HIS A 142 -5.30 3.83 3.89
CA HIS A 142 -6.08 3.31 2.78
C HIS A 142 -5.17 2.96 1.61
N ILE A 143 -5.22 1.70 1.15
CA ILE A 143 -4.43 1.18 0.04
C ILE A 143 -5.36 0.56 -0.97
N ASN A 144 -5.41 1.12 -2.17
CA ASN A 144 -6.05 0.49 -3.32
C ASN A 144 -4.98 0.11 -4.35
N THR A 145 -4.74 -1.19 -4.51
CA THR A 145 -3.68 -1.68 -5.40
C THR A 145 -3.92 -1.41 -6.88
N ASP A 146 -5.14 -1.06 -7.28
CA ASP A 146 -5.48 -0.64 -8.64
C ASP A 146 -5.15 0.82 -8.93
N GLU A 147 -4.90 1.63 -7.88
CA GLU A 147 -4.57 3.05 -8.01
C GLU A 147 -3.07 3.29 -8.15
N ALA A 148 -2.41 2.52 -9.01
CA ALA A 148 -1.01 2.78 -9.32
C ALA A 148 -0.86 4.07 -10.14
N ASP A 149 0.20 4.83 -9.85
CA ASP A 149 0.59 6.00 -10.62
C ASP A 149 1.11 5.61 -12.03
N LYS A 150 1.53 6.61 -12.81
CA LYS A 150 2.10 6.43 -14.15
C LYS A 150 3.35 5.52 -14.19
N ASP A 151 4.08 5.47 -13.08
CA ASP A 151 5.29 4.64 -12.93
C ASP A 151 4.96 3.24 -12.37
N GLY A 152 3.67 2.94 -12.18
CA GLY A 152 3.19 1.66 -11.64
C GLY A 152 3.32 1.50 -10.13
N LYS A 153 3.63 2.58 -9.39
CA LYS A 153 3.73 2.60 -7.94
C LYS A 153 2.36 2.80 -7.30
N VAL A 154 2.08 2.02 -6.26
CA VAL A 154 0.89 2.17 -5.42
C VAL A 154 1.25 3.00 -4.20
N PHE A 155 0.42 3.99 -3.86
CA PHE A 155 0.61 4.84 -2.69
C PHE A 155 -0.55 4.67 -1.71
N ALA A 156 -0.21 4.46 -0.44
CA ALA A 156 -1.17 4.53 0.64
C ALA A 156 -1.63 5.98 0.86
N LYS A 157 -2.92 6.15 1.17
CA LYS A 157 -3.52 7.42 1.55
C LYS A 157 -3.79 7.45 3.04
N GLU A 158 -3.41 8.52 3.69
CA GLU A 158 -3.69 8.74 5.11
C GLU A 158 -5.16 9.07 5.35
N LYS A 159 -5.75 8.45 6.38
CA LYS A 159 -7.08 8.75 6.92
C LYS A 159 -6.96 8.90 8.44
N PHE A 160 -6.44 10.05 8.88
CA PHE A 160 -6.29 10.42 10.27
C PHE A 160 -7.10 11.68 10.57
N GLU A 161 -7.65 11.78 11.76
CA GLU A 161 -8.27 13.02 12.26
C GLU A 161 -7.16 13.98 12.69
N GLN A 162 -6.66 14.77 11.75
CA GLN A 162 -5.58 15.73 11.95
C GLN A 162 -5.85 16.98 11.12
N SER A 163 -5.39 18.14 11.62
CA SER A 163 -5.44 19.40 10.91
C SER A 163 -4.03 19.88 10.58
N TRP A 164 -3.90 20.56 9.47
CA TRP A 164 -2.65 21.14 9.02
C TRP A 164 -2.80 22.65 8.95
N PHE A 165 -1.78 23.37 9.40
CA PHE A 165 -1.75 24.81 9.29
C PHE A 165 -0.39 25.31 8.82
N LYS A 166 -0.38 26.55 8.33
CA LYS A 166 0.84 27.21 7.86
C LYS A 166 0.93 28.59 8.50
N VAL A 167 2.06 28.87 9.12
CA VAL A 167 2.33 30.18 9.69
C VAL A 167 2.95 31.10 8.64
N ASN A 168 2.30 32.23 8.36
CA ASN A 168 2.82 33.26 7.47
C ASN A 168 3.10 34.52 8.29
N LEU A 169 4.38 34.90 8.38
CA LEU A 169 4.77 36.15 9.02
C LEU A 169 4.63 37.31 8.03
N LYS A 170 4.01 38.41 8.49
CA LYS A 170 3.89 39.66 7.74
C LYS A 170 4.54 40.77 8.54
N ASN A 171 5.00 41.82 7.84
CA ASN A 171 5.60 43.04 8.43
C ASN A 171 6.83 42.75 9.31
N THR A 172 7.67 41.85 8.88
CA THR A 172 8.85 41.38 9.64
C THR A 172 10.07 42.27 9.49
N SER A 173 10.00 43.36 8.70
CA SER A 173 11.14 44.25 8.36
C SER A 173 11.70 45.02 9.57
N GLN A 174 10.95 45.06 10.68
CA GLN A 174 11.36 45.72 11.92
C GLN A 174 11.64 44.77 13.07
N LEU A 175 11.65 43.46 12.81
CA LEU A 175 11.87 42.42 13.81
C LEU A 175 13.19 41.70 13.54
N ASP A 176 13.88 41.32 14.62
CA ASP A 176 14.99 40.41 14.53
C ASP A 176 14.53 39.05 13.95
N ASN A 177 15.36 38.44 13.11
CA ASN A 177 14.99 37.17 12.44
C ASN A 177 14.96 35.95 13.36
N ASN A 178 14.82 36.14 14.65
CA ASN A 178 14.78 35.08 15.65
C ASN A 178 13.33 34.84 16.11
N TYR A 179 12.56 34.14 15.27
CA TYR A 179 11.16 33.81 15.56
C TYR A 179 11.07 32.47 16.28
N ARG A 180 10.23 32.40 17.31
CA ARG A 180 9.84 31.18 17.99
C ARG A 180 8.36 30.90 17.74
N LEU A 181 8.03 29.68 17.47
CA LEU A 181 6.66 29.20 17.33
C LEU A 181 6.35 28.30 18.51
N TYR A 182 5.23 28.55 19.16
CA TYR A 182 4.70 27.70 20.22
C TYR A 182 3.38 27.11 19.75
N LEU A 183 3.21 25.79 19.94
CA LEU A 183 1.96 25.06 19.75
C LEU A 183 1.61 24.46 21.09
N ASP A 184 0.47 24.85 21.65
CA ASP A 184 0.00 24.40 22.97
C ASP A 184 1.10 24.46 24.07
N ASP A 185 1.80 25.60 24.13
CA ASP A 185 2.92 25.90 25.04
C ASP A 185 4.25 25.20 24.75
N ASP A 186 4.32 24.31 23.77
CA ASP A 186 5.54 23.66 23.33
C ASP A 186 6.23 24.45 22.19
N GLU A 187 7.53 24.71 22.36
CA GLU A 187 8.34 25.36 21.32
C GLU A 187 8.62 24.40 20.16
N VAL A 188 8.22 24.78 18.95
CA VAL A 188 8.48 24.04 17.73
C VAL A 188 9.40 24.77 16.77
N ASP A 189 10.20 24.05 16.00
CA ASP A 189 11.10 24.61 15.00
C ASP A 189 10.32 25.40 13.94
N PHE A 190 10.38 26.74 14.02
CA PHE A 190 9.78 27.60 13.03
C PHE A 190 10.58 27.57 11.72
N LYS A 191 9.93 27.16 10.65
CA LYS A 191 10.48 27.26 9.29
C LYS A 191 9.49 27.98 8.38
N LYS A 192 9.97 29.01 7.69
CA LYS A 192 9.16 29.77 6.71
C LYS A 192 8.59 28.81 5.67
N ASN A 193 7.28 28.89 5.44
CA ASN A 193 6.54 28.03 4.50
C ASN A 193 6.40 26.56 4.90
N LYS A 194 6.80 26.16 6.11
CA LYS A 194 6.50 24.82 6.62
C LYS A 194 5.02 24.67 6.93
N VAL A 195 4.49 23.50 6.72
CA VAL A 195 3.15 23.07 7.15
C VAL A 195 3.33 22.27 8.44
N TYR A 196 2.54 22.60 9.46
CA TYR A 196 2.53 21.99 10.77
C TYR A 196 1.25 21.20 10.97
#